data_7328946a639d87c91a343a0c71b43fa0
#
_entry.id   7328946a639d87c91a343a0c71b43fa0
#
_cell.length_a   1.000
_cell.length_b   1.000
_cell.length_c   1.000
_cell.angle_alpha   90.00
_cell.angle_beta   90.00
_cell.angle_gamma   90.00
#
_symmetry.space_group_name_H-M   'P 1'
#
loop_
_entity.id
_entity.type
_entity.pdbx_description
1 polymer ?
#
loop_
_entity_poly.entity_id
_entity_poly.type
_entity_poly.pdbx_seq_one_letter_code
_entity_poly.pdbx_strand_id
1 'polypeptide(L)'
;MINAQLMQMVIDASNDGIVIAEREGKDLPLIYVNPAFERMTGYSRDDILYQDCRFLQSGDRDQPALMAIREALSSGTHCREILRNYRKDGTHFWNELSI
;
A
#
# COMPACT_ATOMS: atom_id res chain seq x y z
N MET A 1 -10.28 -8.43 -24.41
CA MET A 1 -9.01 -8.11 -23.71
C MET A 1 -9.20 -6.90 -22.80
N ILE A 2 -8.71 -6.98 -21.57
CA ILE A 2 -8.77 -5.86 -20.62
C ILE A 2 -7.64 -4.89 -20.95
N ASN A 3 -7.96 -3.62 -21.20
CA ASN A 3 -6.96 -2.58 -21.40
C ASN A 3 -6.70 -1.81 -20.12
N ALA A 4 -5.68 -0.94 -20.11
CA ALA A 4 -5.28 -0.18 -18.93
C ALA A 4 -6.38 0.73 -18.40
N GLN A 5 -7.17 1.34 -19.29
CA GLN A 5 -8.27 2.22 -18.91
C GLN A 5 -9.38 1.46 -18.18
N LEU A 6 -9.73 0.29 -18.66
CA LEU A 6 -10.73 -0.56 -18.02
C LEU A 6 -10.24 -1.05 -16.66
N MET A 7 -8.97 -1.45 -16.58
CA MET A 7 -8.32 -1.84 -15.31
C MET A 7 -8.40 -0.70 -14.29
N GLN A 8 -8.10 0.52 -14.70
CA GLN A 8 -8.17 1.68 -13.82
C GLN A 8 -9.59 1.92 -13.32
N MET A 9 -10.58 1.77 -14.19
CA MET A 9 -11.99 1.92 -13.80
C MET A 9 -12.40 0.91 -12.73
N VAL A 10 -11.95 -0.33 -12.86
CA VAL A 10 -12.24 -1.40 -11.89
C VAL A 10 -11.58 -1.10 -10.54
N ILE A 11 -10.32 -0.70 -10.57
CA ILE A 11 -9.57 -0.36 -9.34
C ILE A 11 -10.21 0.83 -8.64
N ASP A 12 -10.60 1.86 -9.40
CA ASP A 12 -11.22 3.07 -8.84
C ASP A 12 -12.61 2.81 -8.26
N ALA A 13 -13.32 1.85 -8.81
CA ALA A 13 -14.67 1.49 -8.34
C ALA A 13 -14.64 0.55 -7.12
N SER A 14 -13.50 -0.02 -6.79
CA SER A 14 -13.39 -0.95 -5.66
C SER A 14 -13.63 -0.25 -4.33
N ASN A 15 -14.30 -0.95 -3.40
CA ASN A 15 -14.46 -0.50 -2.02
C ASN A 15 -13.23 -0.83 -1.18
N ASP A 16 -12.33 -1.67 -1.67
CA ASP A 16 -11.07 -1.99 -1.01
C ASP A 16 -10.01 -0.96 -1.39
N GLY A 17 -9.20 -0.58 -0.42
CA GLY A 17 -8.05 0.30 -0.69
C GLY A 17 -7.02 -0.44 -1.52
N ILE A 18 -6.72 0.07 -2.71
CA ILE A 18 -5.77 -0.54 -3.63
C ILE A 18 -4.69 0.48 -3.96
N VAL A 19 -3.45 0.05 -3.83
CA VAL A 19 -2.29 0.83 -4.22
C VAL A 19 -1.39 0.01 -5.12
N ILE A 20 -0.65 0.69 -5.97
CA ILE A 20 0.39 0.07 -6.78
C ILE A 20 1.70 0.77 -6.42
N ALA A 21 2.71 -0.02 -6.09
CA ALA A 21 4.05 0.47 -5.82
C ALA A 21 5.01 -0.16 -6.81
N GLU A 22 5.99 0.61 -7.27
CA GLU A 22 7.02 0.13 -8.17
C GLU A 22 8.34 0.06 -7.41
N ARG A 23 9.01 -1.08 -7.49
CA ARG A 23 10.27 -1.26 -6.78
C ARG A 23 11.37 -0.44 -7.41
N GLU A 24 12.01 0.39 -6.59
CA GLU A 24 13.14 1.24 -6.98
C GLU A 24 14.27 1.02 -5.97
N GLY A 25 15.21 0.12 -6.28
CA GLY A 25 16.25 -0.27 -5.34
C GLY A 25 15.65 -0.90 -4.08
N LYS A 26 15.84 -0.26 -2.94
CA LYS A 26 15.27 -0.69 -1.65
C LYS A 26 13.92 -0.06 -1.36
N ASP A 27 13.47 0.84 -2.21
CA ASP A 27 12.25 1.61 -2.01
C ASP A 27 11.09 1.05 -2.81
N LEU A 28 9.89 1.33 -2.33
CA LEU A 28 8.62 0.97 -2.98
C LEU A 28 7.75 2.21 -3.07
N PRO A 29 8.10 3.17 -3.93
CA PRO A 29 7.27 4.36 -4.07
C PRO A 29 5.90 4.01 -4.65
N LEU A 30 4.88 4.68 -4.14
CA LEU A 30 3.52 4.51 -4.62
C LEU A 30 3.36 5.22 -5.95
N ILE A 31 2.92 4.49 -6.97
CA ILE A 31 2.67 5.06 -8.30
C ILE A 31 1.18 5.21 -8.59
N TYR A 32 0.33 4.58 -7.78
CA TYR A 32 -1.12 4.68 -7.94
C TYR A 32 -1.82 4.37 -6.61
N VAL A 33 -2.87 5.14 -6.31
CA VAL A 33 -3.78 4.89 -5.18
C VAL A 33 -5.20 5.11 -5.65
N ASN A 34 -6.12 4.26 -5.21
CA ASN A 34 -7.52 4.40 -5.57
C ASN A 34 -8.29 5.26 -4.54
N PRO A 35 -9.50 5.73 -4.89
CA PRO A 35 -10.28 6.55 -3.99
C PRO A 35 -10.61 5.91 -2.64
N ALA A 36 -10.82 4.58 -2.62
CA ALA A 36 -11.10 3.88 -1.37
C ALA A 36 -9.92 3.96 -0.40
N PHE A 37 -8.68 3.89 -0.90
CA PHE A 37 -7.49 4.04 -0.07
C PHE A 37 -7.40 5.45 0.52
N GLU A 38 -7.73 6.47 -0.26
CA GLU A 38 -7.75 7.85 0.23
C GLU A 38 -8.77 8.01 1.37
N ARG A 39 -9.97 7.47 1.21
CA ARG A 39 -11.02 7.52 2.24
C ARG A 39 -10.60 6.78 3.51
N MET A 40 -9.99 5.62 3.35
CA MET A 40 -9.59 4.76 4.45
C MET A 40 -8.47 5.38 5.28
N THR A 41 -7.51 6.02 4.64
CA THR A 41 -6.31 6.54 5.30
C THR A 41 -6.38 8.02 5.63
N GLY A 42 -7.22 8.78 4.98
CA GLY A 42 -7.27 10.24 5.11
C GLY A 42 -6.19 10.97 4.32
N TYR A 43 -5.30 10.25 3.64
CA TYR A 43 -4.32 10.87 2.75
C TYR A 43 -4.94 11.09 1.38
N SER A 44 -4.67 12.25 0.78
CA SER A 44 -4.97 12.41 -0.64
C SER A 44 -3.85 11.80 -1.47
N ARG A 45 -4.16 11.34 -2.68
CA ARG A 45 -3.13 10.76 -3.53
C ARG A 45 -2.02 11.76 -3.85
N ASP A 46 -2.33 13.05 -3.96
CA ASP A 46 -1.31 14.08 -4.22
C ASP A 46 -0.30 14.19 -3.08
N ASP A 47 -0.71 13.87 -1.85
CA ASP A 47 0.17 13.88 -0.68
C ASP A 47 1.14 12.71 -0.68
N ILE A 48 0.77 11.57 -1.25
CA ILE A 48 1.48 10.31 -1.01
C ILE A 48 2.05 9.65 -2.27
N LEU A 49 1.66 10.09 -3.47
CA LEU A 49 2.26 9.57 -4.69
C LEU A 49 3.77 9.77 -4.68
N TYR A 50 4.47 8.75 -5.14
CA TYR A 50 5.93 8.68 -5.23
C TYR A 50 6.66 8.64 -3.88
N GLN A 51 5.93 8.54 -2.78
CA GLN A 51 6.54 8.26 -1.47
C GLN A 51 6.63 6.76 -1.25
N ASP A 52 7.68 6.34 -0.55
CA ASP A 52 7.81 4.95 -0.13
C ASP A 52 6.67 4.58 0.82
N CYS A 53 6.08 3.40 0.61
CA CYS A 53 4.92 2.96 1.39
C CYS A 53 5.19 2.80 2.90
N ARG A 54 6.45 2.88 3.35
CA ARG A 54 6.84 2.85 4.77
C ARG A 54 6.17 3.92 5.61
N PHE A 55 5.78 5.06 5.01
CA PHE A 55 5.14 6.14 5.77
C PHE A 55 3.88 5.66 6.49
N LEU A 56 3.21 4.64 5.97
CA LEU A 56 2.00 4.08 6.58
C LEU A 56 2.27 3.43 7.94
N GLN A 57 3.51 3.08 8.25
CA GLN A 57 3.87 2.51 9.54
C GLN A 57 4.10 3.58 10.62
N SER A 58 4.29 4.82 10.22
CA SER A 58 4.48 5.95 11.13
C SER A 58 5.51 5.68 12.24
N GLY A 59 6.64 5.05 11.87
CA GLY A 59 7.69 4.70 12.82
C GLY A 59 7.45 3.41 13.61
N ASP A 60 6.28 2.81 13.53
CA ASP A 60 5.95 1.53 14.19
C ASP A 60 6.51 0.36 13.37
N ARG A 61 7.81 0.18 13.42
CA ARG A 61 8.52 -0.78 12.58
C ARG A 61 8.82 -2.11 13.27
N ASP A 62 8.53 -2.22 14.55
CA ASP A 62 8.71 -3.44 15.32
C ASP A 62 7.49 -4.34 15.15
N GLN A 63 7.33 -4.86 13.94
CA GLN A 63 6.23 -5.73 13.57
C GLN A 63 6.80 -6.95 12.85
N PRO A 64 6.55 -8.17 13.37
CA PRO A 64 7.05 -9.40 12.73
C PRO A 64 6.65 -9.56 11.28
N ALA A 65 5.45 -9.08 10.93
CA ALA A 65 4.95 -9.15 9.55
C ALA A 65 5.83 -8.38 8.57
N LEU A 66 6.54 -7.33 9.00
CA LEU A 66 7.45 -6.57 8.13
C LEU A 66 8.62 -7.42 7.65
N MET A 67 9.11 -8.33 8.48
CA MET A 67 10.20 -9.24 8.09
C MET A 67 9.73 -10.19 6.98
N ALA A 68 8.53 -10.75 7.12
CA ALA A 68 7.96 -11.63 6.11
C ALA A 68 7.76 -10.92 4.78
N ILE A 69 7.32 -9.67 4.83
CA ILE A 69 7.13 -8.85 3.63
C ILE A 69 8.47 -8.58 2.95
N ARG A 70 9.51 -8.23 3.70
CA ARG A 70 10.85 -8.01 3.14
C ARG A 70 11.39 -9.26 2.46
N GLU A 71 11.23 -10.41 3.08
CA GLU A 71 11.68 -11.68 2.50
C GLU A 71 10.93 -11.99 1.21
N ALA A 72 9.62 -11.79 1.18
CA ALA A 72 8.82 -12.02 -0.02
C ALA A 72 9.24 -11.10 -1.16
N LEU A 73 9.47 -9.82 -0.86
CA LEU A 73 9.94 -8.86 -1.85
C LEU A 73 11.33 -9.21 -2.39
N SER A 74 12.24 -9.63 -1.50
CA SER A 74 13.59 -10.04 -1.89
C SER A 74 13.60 -11.26 -2.79
N SER A 75 12.75 -12.24 -2.49
CA SER A 75 12.72 -13.51 -3.23
C SER A 75 11.73 -13.52 -4.39
N GLY A 76 10.97 -12.42 -4.58
CA GLY A 76 9.97 -12.34 -5.64
C GLY A 76 8.77 -13.25 -5.42
N THR A 77 8.47 -13.60 -4.17
CA THR A 77 7.35 -14.47 -3.82
C THR A 77 6.17 -13.67 -3.32
N HIS A 78 5.00 -14.29 -3.34
CA HIS A 78 3.78 -13.70 -2.78
C HIS A 78 3.76 -13.83 -1.28
N CYS A 79 3.13 -12.85 -0.62
CA CYS A 79 2.83 -12.98 0.81
C CYS A 79 1.53 -12.26 1.15
N ARG A 80 0.94 -12.66 2.28
CA ARG A 80 -0.23 -12.01 2.85
C ARG A 80 0.03 -11.85 4.34
N GLU A 81 0.02 -10.59 4.80
CA GLU A 81 0.33 -10.26 6.17
C GLU A 81 -0.62 -9.20 6.70
N ILE A 82 -0.80 -9.18 8.01
CA ILE A 82 -1.60 -8.16 8.69
C ILE A 82 -0.65 -7.24 9.43
N LEU A 83 -0.77 -5.94 9.13
CA LEU A 83 0.09 -4.90 9.70
C LEU A 83 -0.73 -3.87 10.45
N ARG A 84 -0.10 -3.23 11.45
CA ARG A 84 -0.58 -1.96 11.94
C ARG A 84 -0.12 -0.87 10.99
N ASN A 85 -1.07 -0.15 10.42
CA ASN A 85 -0.82 1.04 9.64
C ASN A 85 -1.49 2.23 10.30
N TYR A 86 -1.16 3.43 9.86
CA TYR A 86 -1.61 4.66 10.50
C TYR A 86 -2.23 5.59 9.49
N ARG A 87 -3.38 6.15 9.86
CA ARG A 87 -4.05 7.18 9.07
C ARG A 87 -3.32 8.51 9.23
N LYS A 88 -3.65 9.45 8.37
CA LYS A 88 -3.07 10.79 8.42
C LYS A 88 -3.27 11.48 9.77
N ASP A 89 -4.38 11.20 10.45
CA ASP A 89 -4.68 11.78 11.78
C ASP A 89 -3.94 11.09 12.93
N GLY A 90 -3.12 10.09 12.64
CA GLY A 90 -2.34 9.35 13.63
C GLY A 90 -3.05 8.14 14.24
N THR A 91 -4.31 7.92 13.92
CA THR A 91 -5.00 6.71 14.39
C THR A 91 -4.52 5.48 13.63
N HIS A 92 -4.35 4.37 14.35
CA HIS A 92 -3.93 3.13 13.71
C HIS A 92 -5.12 2.30 13.23
N PHE A 93 -4.85 1.43 12.28
CA PHE A 93 -5.79 0.42 11.81
C PHE A 93 -5.02 -0.82 11.39
N TRP A 94 -5.71 -1.96 11.39
CA TRP A 94 -5.12 -3.21 10.91
C TRP A 94 -5.36 -3.31 9.41
N ASN A 95 -4.27 -3.50 8.69
CA ASN A 95 -4.31 -3.62 7.24
C ASN A 95 -3.84 -5.00 6.82
N GLU A 96 -4.69 -5.73 6.10
CA GLU A 96 -4.27 -6.97 5.46
C GLU A 96 -3.64 -6.65 4.12
N LEU A 97 -2.35 -6.90 4.02
CA LEU A 97 -1.56 -6.62 2.83
C LEU A 97 -1.33 -7.91 2.06
N SER A 98 -1.64 -7.87 0.77
CA SER A 98 -1.41 -8.96 -0.16
C SER A 98 -0.49 -8.46 -1.27
N ILE A 99 0.64 -9.10 -1.44
CA ILE A 99 1.66 -8.69 -2.41
C ILE A 99 1.92 -9.81 -3.41
#